data_4cf2a672b106d81c9174e3f2804d598b
#
_entry.id   4cf2a672b106d81c9174e3f2804d598b
#
_cell.length_a   1.000
_cell.length_b   1.000
_cell.length_c   1.000
_cell.angle_alpha   90.00
_cell.angle_beta   90.00
_cell.angle_gamma   90.00
#
_symmetry.space_group_name_H-M   'P 1'
#
loop_
_entity.id
_entity.type
_entity.pdbx_description
1 polymer ?
#
loop_
_entity_poly.entity_id
_entity_poly.type
_entity_poly.pdbx_seq_one_letter_code
_entity_poly.pdbx_strand_id
1 'polypeptide(L)'
;IRGVFNFVDSLLLGMSCLTFSASFYEEEEQEEETALDKVGNKLFGEKAEDVLMGLTVAFSIVLAVGLFMVLPYFLAELLSKVVANDTLLALFEGILRLIIFLLYVVLISLMKDIHRVYQYHGAEHKCINCLEKGRILNVENVKKSSRQHKRCGTSFLLFVVFISIILFFFIRVEQPLLRLVVRLLLVPVIAGVSYEIIRLAGRSNNIFVRII
;
A
#
# COMPACT_ATOMS: atom_id res chain seq x y z
N ILE A 1 -15.08 7.47 11.22
CA ILE A 1 -15.30 6.13 11.82
C ILE A 1 -15.67 5.11 10.73
N ARG A 2 -16.70 5.35 9.89
CA ARG A 2 -17.14 4.42 8.85
C ARG A 2 -16.04 4.05 7.84
N GLY A 3 -15.26 5.01 7.36
CA GLY A 3 -14.16 4.75 6.42
C GLY A 3 -13.09 3.84 7.00
N VAL A 4 -12.79 3.96 8.30
CA VAL A 4 -11.84 3.09 9.00
C VAL A 4 -12.37 1.64 9.06
N PHE A 5 -13.63 1.45 9.45
CA PHE A 5 -14.22 0.11 9.50
C PHE A 5 -14.25 -0.55 8.11
N ASN A 6 -14.71 0.18 7.09
CA ASN A 6 -14.71 -0.34 5.73
C ASN A 6 -13.30 -0.67 5.21
N PHE A 7 -12.30 0.10 5.60
CA PHE A 7 -10.91 -0.18 5.24
C PHE A 7 -10.41 -1.47 5.90
N VAL A 8 -10.65 -1.62 7.21
CA VAL A 8 -10.27 -2.85 7.95
C VAL A 8 -10.98 -4.07 7.40
N ASP A 9 -12.29 -3.98 7.14
CA ASP A 9 -13.09 -5.05 6.55
C ASP A 9 -12.57 -5.45 5.17
N SER A 10 -12.24 -4.47 4.32
CA SER A 10 -11.62 -4.71 3.00
C SER A 10 -10.25 -5.40 3.11
N LEU A 11 -9.44 -5.05 4.12
CA LEU A 11 -8.15 -5.71 4.36
C LEU A 11 -8.33 -7.17 4.79
N LEU A 12 -9.23 -7.43 5.74
CA LEU A 12 -9.51 -8.79 6.23
C LEU A 12 -10.05 -9.68 5.10
N LEU A 13 -11.00 -9.15 4.32
CA LEU A 13 -11.53 -9.86 3.16
C LEU A 13 -10.44 -10.13 2.11
N GLY A 14 -9.61 -9.12 1.80
CA GLY A 14 -8.51 -9.25 0.86
C GLY A 14 -7.49 -10.29 1.29
N MET A 15 -7.10 -10.30 2.58
CA MET A 15 -6.20 -11.32 3.13
C MET A 15 -6.80 -12.72 3.02
N SER A 16 -8.08 -12.89 3.37
CA SER A 16 -8.78 -14.17 3.23
C SER A 16 -8.80 -14.66 1.79
N CYS A 17 -9.10 -13.77 0.83
CA CYS A 17 -9.09 -14.12 -0.59
C CYS A 17 -7.68 -14.50 -1.09
N LEU A 18 -6.64 -13.79 -0.66
CA LEU A 18 -5.26 -14.10 -1.02
C LEU A 18 -4.81 -15.44 -0.46
N THR A 19 -5.09 -15.71 0.82
CA THR A 19 -4.78 -17.01 1.46
C THR A 19 -5.51 -18.16 0.76
N PHE A 20 -6.79 -17.97 0.46
CA PHE A 20 -7.57 -18.95 -0.29
C PHE A 20 -6.98 -19.18 -1.70
N SER A 21 -6.59 -18.13 -2.41
CA SER A 21 -5.97 -18.25 -3.72
C SER A 21 -4.60 -18.94 -3.65
N ALA A 22 -3.80 -18.65 -2.62
CA ALA A 22 -2.50 -19.27 -2.42
C ALA A 22 -2.59 -20.78 -2.18
N SER A 23 -3.64 -21.26 -1.50
CA SER A 23 -3.83 -22.69 -1.24
C SER A 23 -3.95 -23.58 -2.49
N PHE A 24 -4.25 -23.00 -3.65
CA PHE A 24 -4.26 -23.73 -4.92
C PHE A 24 -2.90 -23.85 -5.59
N TYR A 25 -1.88 -23.10 -5.15
CA TYR A 25 -0.53 -23.17 -5.68
C TYR A 25 0.34 -24.22 -4.99
N GLU A 26 0.02 -24.59 -3.76
CA GLU A 26 0.80 -25.54 -2.95
C GLU A 26 0.77 -26.98 -3.50
N GLU A 27 -0.16 -27.30 -4.41
CA GLU A 27 -0.26 -28.66 -4.98
C GLU A 27 0.69 -28.93 -6.17
N GLU A 28 1.28 -27.92 -6.80
CA GLU A 28 2.08 -28.09 -8.03
C GLU A 28 3.60 -27.95 -7.84
N GLU A 29 4.08 -27.32 -6.79
CA GLU A 29 5.50 -27.22 -6.50
C GLU A 29 5.82 -28.02 -5.23
N GLN A 30 6.52 -29.15 -5.40
CA GLN A 30 7.32 -29.73 -4.31
C GLN A 30 8.40 -28.70 -3.99
N GLU A 31 8.07 -27.71 -3.17
CA GLU A 31 9.05 -26.74 -2.68
C GLU A 31 10.11 -27.54 -1.90
N GLU A 32 11.35 -27.47 -2.37
CA GLU A 32 12.48 -27.86 -1.55
C GLU A 32 12.39 -27.08 -0.24
N GLU A 33 12.15 -27.80 0.87
CA GLU A 33 12.06 -27.20 2.21
C GLU A 33 13.18 -26.18 2.40
N THR A 34 12.80 -24.92 2.50
CA THR A 34 13.74 -23.82 2.72
C THR A 34 14.45 -24.03 4.07
N ALA A 35 15.68 -23.56 4.21
CA ALA A 35 16.41 -23.66 5.49
C ALA A 35 15.63 -23.09 6.68
N LEU A 36 14.75 -22.10 6.43
CA LEU A 36 13.84 -21.51 7.44
C LEU A 36 12.74 -22.48 7.83
N ASP A 37 12.20 -23.28 6.90
CA ASP A 37 11.14 -24.26 7.18
C ASP A 37 11.68 -25.40 8.03
N LYS A 38 12.91 -25.86 7.75
CA LYS A 38 13.61 -26.87 8.58
C LYS A 38 13.85 -26.41 10.00
N VAL A 39 14.21 -25.13 10.18
CA VAL A 39 14.41 -24.53 11.51
C VAL A 39 13.05 -24.31 12.20
N GLY A 40 12.05 -23.86 11.48
CA GLY A 40 10.69 -23.66 11.98
C GLY A 40 10.06 -24.97 12.47
N ASN A 41 10.09 -26.01 11.65
CA ASN A 41 9.58 -27.34 11.98
C ASN A 41 10.28 -27.95 13.20
N LYS A 42 11.58 -27.72 13.35
CA LYS A 42 12.36 -28.18 14.51
C LYS A 42 12.04 -27.46 15.80
N LEU A 43 11.67 -26.17 15.74
CA LEU A 43 11.39 -25.32 16.92
C LEU A 43 9.91 -25.31 17.31
N PHE A 44 8.99 -25.36 16.36
CA PHE A 44 7.56 -25.11 16.57
C PHE A 44 6.64 -26.28 16.18
N GLY A 45 7.17 -27.36 15.58
CA GLY A 45 6.41 -28.55 15.19
C GLY A 45 5.27 -28.23 14.22
N GLU A 46 4.07 -28.81 14.45
CA GLU A 46 2.89 -28.63 13.58
C GLU A 46 2.39 -27.17 13.45
N LYS A 47 2.85 -26.26 14.32
CA LYS A 47 2.51 -24.83 14.24
C LYS A 47 3.59 -23.98 13.57
N ALA A 48 4.60 -24.61 13.01
CA ALA A 48 5.74 -23.91 12.41
C ALA A 48 5.31 -22.95 11.29
N GLU A 49 4.40 -23.37 10.42
CA GLU A 49 3.91 -22.56 9.29
C GLU A 49 3.16 -21.31 9.76
N ASP A 50 2.25 -21.45 10.73
CA ASP A 50 1.51 -20.31 11.29
C ASP A 50 2.44 -19.31 11.98
N VAL A 51 3.44 -19.80 12.71
CA VAL A 51 4.42 -18.96 13.40
C VAL A 51 5.34 -18.26 12.41
N LEU A 52 5.84 -18.96 11.40
CA LEU A 52 6.66 -18.39 10.34
C LEU A 52 5.92 -17.33 9.54
N MET A 53 4.66 -17.60 9.18
CA MET A 53 3.79 -16.62 8.54
C MET A 53 3.61 -15.38 9.42
N GLY A 54 3.30 -15.57 10.71
CA GLY A 54 3.17 -14.47 11.66
C GLY A 54 4.44 -13.62 11.80
N LEU A 55 5.60 -14.27 11.88
CA LEU A 55 6.91 -13.61 11.95
C LEU A 55 7.21 -12.83 10.65
N THR A 56 6.92 -13.42 9.50
CA THR A 56 7.11 -12.75 8.20
C THR A 56 6.25 -11.50 8.08
N VAL A 57 4.98 -11.58 8.48
CA VAL A 57 4.07 -10.43 8.50
C VAL A 57 4.57 -9.37 9.47
N ALA A 58 4.96 -9.74 10.70
CA ALA A 58 5.49 -8.81 11.68
C ALA A 58 6.77 -8.12 11.19
N PHE A 59 7.69 -8.87 10.60
CA PHE A 59 8.92 -8.34 9.99
C PHE A 59 8.62 -7.36 8.85
N SER A 60 7.66 -7.71 7.99
CA SER A 60 7.24 -6.86 6.87
C SER A 60 6.64 -5.54 7.35
N ILE A 61 5.85 -5.55 8.44
CA ILE A 61 5.30 -4.34 9.06
C ILE A 61 6.41 -3.47 9.63
N VAL A 62 7.38 -4.06 10.35
CA VAL A 62 8.54 -3.33 10.91
C VAL A 62 9.35 -2.70 9.78
N LEU A 63 9.60 -3.44 8.71
CA LEU A 63 10.33 -2.94 7.53
C LEU A 63 9.58 -1.79 6.85
N ALA A 64 8.26 -1.91 6.68
CA ALA A 64 7.43 -0.87 6.08
C ALA A 64 7.43 0.42 6.94
N VAL A 65 7.29 0.30 8.27
CA VAL A 65 7.39 1.43 9.19
C VAL A 65 8.79 2.06 9.12
N GLY A 66 9.84 1.25 9.10
CA GLY A 66 11.22 1.70 8.95
C GLY A 66 11.42 2.50 7.66
N LEU A 67 10.98 1.93 6.52
CA LEU A 67 11.18 2.53 5.20
C LEU A 67 10.33 3.80 4.97
N PHE A 68 9.06 3.79 5.37
CA PHE A 68 8.12 4.88 5.02
C PHE A 68 7.92 5.92 6.12
N MET A 69 8.30 5.63 7.37
CA MET A 69 8.17 6.56 8.48
C MET A 69 9.51 6.97 9.07
N VAL A 70 10.37 6.00 9.41
CA VAL A 70 11.63 6.29 10.10
C VAL A 70 12.67 6.85 9.15
N LEU A 71 12.86 6.28 7.98
CA LEU A 71 13.87 6.70 7.00
C LEU A 71 13.68 8.16 6.53
N PRO A 72 12.47 8.60 6.07
CA PRO A 72 12.26 10.01 5.68
C PRO A 72 12.52 10.97 6.84
N TYR A 73 12.09 10.61 8.05
CA TYR A 73 12.34 11.40 9.23
C TYR A 73 13.84 11.54 9.52
N PHE A 74 14.58 10.43 9.52
CA PHE A 74 16.02 10.42 9.78
C PHE A 74 16.80 11.25 8.75
N LEU A 75 16.45 11.13 7.47
CA LEU A 75 17.05 11.93 6.40
C LEU A 75 16.75 13.43 6.55
N ALA A 76 15.52 13.79 6.94
CA ALA A 76 15.17 15.17 7.22
C ALA A 76 15.90 15.71 8.47
N GLU A 77 16.08 14.88 9.49
CA GLU A 77 16.84 15.25 10.69
C GLU A 77 18.32 15.52 10.40
N LEU A 78 18.93 14.75 9.49
CA LEU A 78 20.31 15.06 9.03
C LEU A 78 20.38 16.44 8.38
N LEU A 79 19.33 16.86 7.68
CA LEU A 79 19.26 18.15 7.01
C LEU A 79 18.98 19.30 7.97
N SER A 80 18.43 19.03 9.17
CA SER A 80 18.15 20.05 10.20
C SER A 80 19.39 20.80 10.67
N LYS A 81 20.55 20.17 10.53
CA LYS A 81 21.87 20.81 10.82
C LYS A 81 22.21 21.98 9.89
N VAL A 82 21.60 22.01 8.70
CA VAL A 82 21.85 23.02 7.67
C VAL A 82 20.64 23.95 7.48
N VAL A 83 19.44 23.42 7.65
CA VAL A 83 18.18 24.13 7.48
C VAL A 83 17.54 24.42 8.84
N ALA A 84 17.58 25.67 9.27
CA ALA A 84 17.02 26.09 10.55
C ALA A 84 15.50 26.30 10.54
N ASN A 85 14.82 26.13 9.40
CA ASN A 85 13.40 26.40 9.26
C ASN A 85 12.60 25.09 9.36
N ASP A 86 11.87 24.91 10.45
CA ASP A 86 11.04 23.70 10.71
C ASP A 86 9.96 23.45 9.65
N THR A 87 9.44 24.48 9.04
CA THR A 87 8.43 24.36 7.97
C THR A 87 9.04 23.77 6.70
N LEU A 88 10.23 24.21 6.35
CA LEU A 88 10.99 23.65 5.21
C LEU A 88 11.41 22.20 5.47
N LEU A 89 11.81 21.87 6.70
CA LEU A 89 12.13 20.50 7.09
C LEU A 89 10.92 19.57 6.99
N ALA A 90 9.75 20.00 7.47
CA ALA A 90 8.52 19.22 7.35
C ALA A 90 8.11 19.00 5.89
N LEU A 91 8.24 20.03 5.04
CA LEU A 91 7.99 19.92 3.61
C LEU A 91 8.97 18.94 2.94
N PHE A 92 10.25 19.06 3.27
CA PHE A 92 11.30 18.17 2.76
C PHE A 92 11.08 16.72 3.17
N GLU A 93 10.72 16.46 4.43
CA GLU A 93 10.35 15.12 4.91
C GLU A 93 9.17 14.54 4.11
N GLY A 94 8.15 15.38 3.83
CA GLY A 94 7.01 14.98 3.01
C GLY A 94 7.39 14.61 1.58
N ILE A 95 8.23 15.41 0.94
CA ILE A 95 8.75 15.15 -0.42
C ILE A 95 9.60 13.87 -0.44
N LEU A 96 10.49 13.69 0.53
CA LEU A 96 11.29 12.46 0.66
C LEU A 96 10.40 11.22 0.78
N ARG A 97 9.35 11.28 1.59
CA ARG A 97 8.40 10.17 1.73
C ARG A 97 7.74 9.81 0.40
N LEU A 98 7.31 10.81 -0.35
CA LEU A 98 6.73 10.59 -1.68
C LEU A 98 7.76 9.99 -2.65
N ILE A 99 8.98 10.49 -2.65
CA ILE A 99 10.06 9.96 -3.51
C ILE A 99 10.38 8.50 -3.14
N ILE A 100 10.54 8.19 -1.86
CA ILE A 100 10.81 6.83 -1.37
C ILE A 100 9.66 5.88 -1.77
N PHE A 101 8.42 6.33 -1.61
CA PHE A 101 7.26 5.54 -2.01
C PHE A 101 7.24 5.27 -3.53
N LEU A 102 7.44 6.28 -4.36
CA LEU A 102 7.47 6.13 -5.81
C LEU A 102 8.64 5.25 -6.26
N LEU A 103 9.81 5.44 -5.67
CA LEU A 103 10.99 4.62 -5.94
C LEU A 103 10.73 3.15 -5.57
N TYR A 104 10.15 2.90 -4.40
CA TYR A 104 9.74 1.55 -3.98
C TYR A 104 8.81 0.90 -4.99
N VAL A 105 7.74 1.60 -5.42
CA VAL A 105 6.79 1.07 -6.41
C VAL A 105 7.48 0.75 -7.75
N VAL A 106 8.39 1.61 -8.19
CA VAL A 106 9.18 1.37 -9.42
C VAL A 106 10.08 0.15 -9.25
N LEU A 107 10.82 0.05 -8.13
CA LEU A 107 11.73 -1.06 -7.88
C LEU A 107 11.01 -2.41 -7.82
N ILE A 108 9.89 -2.50 -7.09
CA ILE A 108 9.13 -3.76 -7.04
C ILE A 108 8.51 -4.13 -8.39
N SER A 109 8.18 -3.13 -9.24
CA SER A 109 7.64 -3.38 -10.57
C SER A 109 8.63 -4.06 -11.53
N LEU A 110 9.93 -4.01 -11.21
CA LEU A 110 10.99 -4.68 -11.97
C LEU A 110 11.06 -6.19 -11.70
N MET A 111 10.48 -6.66 -10.60
CA MET A 111 10.37 -8.09 -10.29
C MET A 111 9.37 -8.73 -11.27
N LYS A 112 9.73 -9.88 -11.85
CA LYS A 112 8.92 -10.55 -12.89
C LYS A 112 7.51 -10.89 -12.41
N ASP A 113 7.38 -11.39 -11.19
CA ASP A 113 6.09 -11.79 -10.62
C ASP A 113 5.20 -10.58 -10.34
N ILE A 114 5.75 -9.53 -9.74
CA ILE A 114 5.03 -8.28 -9.50
C ILE A 114 4.64 -7.59 -10.81
N HIS A 115 5.54 -7.60 -11.80
CA HIS A 115 5.23 -7.09 -13.14
C HIS A 115 4.03 -7.82 -13.75
N ARG A 116 3.95 -9.14 -13.60
CA ARG A 116 2.81 -9.95 -14.04
C ARG A 116 1.52 -9.57 -13.32
N VAL A 117 1.57 -9.38 -12.00
CA VAL A 117 0.43 -8.89 -11.20
C VAL A 117 -0.07 -7.55 -11.73
N TYR A 118 0.82 -6.61 -12.05
CA TYR A 118 0.43 -5.32 -12.65
C TYR A 118 -0.20 -5.45 -14.04
N GLN A 119 0.23 -6.43 -14.84
CA GLN A 119 -0.39 -6.71 -16.13
C GLN A 119 -1.83 -7.21 -15.95
N TYR A 120 -2.08 -8.14 -15.03
CA TYR A 120 -3.42 -8.62 -14.70
C TYR A 120 -4.29 -7.51 -14.14
N HIS A 121 -3.78 -6.70 -13.23
CA HIS A 121 -4.49 -5.54 -12.68
C HIS A 121 -4.91 -4.54 -13.79
N GLY A 122 -4.01 -4.27 -14.73
CA GLY A 122 -4.33 -3.43 -15.89
C GLY A 122 -5.39 -4.05 -16.83
N ALA A 123 -5.40 -5.37 -16.98
CA ALA A 123 -6.41 -6.09 -17.75
C ALA A 123 -7.77 -6.06 -17.04
N GLU A 124 -7.80 -6.24 -15.73
CA GLU A 124 -8.99 -6.10 -14.90
C GLU A 124 -9.64 -4.71 -15.07
N HIS A 125 -8.85 -3.64 -14.96
CA HIS A 125 -9.35 -2.28 -15.20
C HIS A 125 -9.98 -2.11 -16.58
N LYS A 126 -9.40 -2.72 -17.62
CA LYS A 126 -9.97 -2.69 -18.96
C LYS A 126 -11.31 -3.40 -19.04
N CYS A 127 -11.45 -4.55 -18.37
CA CYS A 127 -12.72 -5.29 -18.30
C CYS A 127 -13.79 -4.46 -17.57
N ILE A 128 -13.46 -3.88 -16.41
CA ILE A 128 -14.38 -3.05 -15.63
C ILE A 128 -14.83 -1.83 -16.46
N ASN A 129 -13.88 -1.10 -17.08
CA ASN A 129 -14.20 0.04 -17.94
C ASN A 129 -15.03 -0.34 -19.16
N CYS A 130 -14.87 -1.55 -19.69
CA CYS A 130 -15.69 -2.06 -20.78
C CYS A 130 -17.15 -2.21 -20.33
N LEU A 131 -17.37 -2.85 -19.17
CA LEU A 131 -18.69 -3.07 -18.58
C LEU A 131 -19.36 -1.75 -18.13
N GLU A 132 -18.63 -0.85 -17.48
CA GLU A 132 -19.17 0.45 -17.04
C GLU A 132 -19.61 1.34 -18.19
N LYS A 133 -19.03 1.14 -19.40
CA LYS A 133 -19.45 1.81 -20.64
C LYS A 133 -20.56 1.10 -21.38
N GLY A 134 -21.15 0.05 -20.80
CA GLY A 134 -22.24 -0.74 -21.41
C GLY A 134 -21.81 -1.50 -22.66
N ARG A 135 -20.52 -1.79 -22.84
CA ARG A 135 -20.01 -2.53 -23.99
C ARG A 135 -20.07 -4.04 -23.74
N ILE A 136 -20.26 -4.82 -24.80
CA ILE A 136 -20.18 -6.29 -24.73
C ILE A 136 -18.76 -6.68 -24.29
N LEU A 137 -18.65 -7.54 -23.28
CA LEU A 137 -17.37 -8.02 -22.76
C LEU A 137 -16.77 -9.05 -23.73
N ASN A 138 -16.04 -8.57 -24.71
CA ASN A 138 -15.25 -9.37 -25.65
C ASN A 138 -13.83 -8.80 -25.77
N VAL A 139 -12.90 -9.58 -26.29
CA VAL A 139 -11.48 -9.24 -26.38
C VAL A 139 -11.25 -7.91 -27.11
N GLU A 140 -12.03 -7.63 -28.15
CA GLU A 140 -11.87 -6.42 -28.95
C GLU A 140 -12.26 -5.16 -28.17
N ASN A 141 -13.41 -5.17 -27.51
CA ASN A 141 -13.90 -4.05 -26.70
C ASN A 141 -13.04 -3.82 -25.45
N VAL A 142 -12.57 -4.91 -24.81
CA VAL A 142 -11.67 -4.83 -23.66
C VAL A 142 -10.32 -4.23 -24.06
N LYS A 143 -9.73 -4.65 -25.20
CA LYS A 143 -8.47 -4.05 -25.70
C LYS A 143 -8.59 -2.54 -25.94
N LYS A 144 -9.74 -2.06 -26.44
CA LYS A 144 -10.02 -0.64 -26.69
C LYS A 144 -10.35 0.16 -25.43
N SER A 145 -10.60 -0.50 -24.30
CA SER A 145 -10.94 0.16 -23.04
C SER A 145 -9.70 0.64 -22.29
N SER A 146 -9.87 1.69 -21.43
CA SER A 146 -8.79 2.26 -20.64
C SER A 146 -8.34 1.31 -19.53
N ARG A 147 -7.04 1.29 -19.24
CA ARG A 147 -6.47 0.64 -18.06
C ARG A 147 -6.46 1.54 -16.81
N GLN A 148 -6.86 2.80 -16.93
CA GLN A 148 -7.00 3.71 -15.78
C GLN A 148 -8.41 3.61 -15.24
N HIS A 149 -8.55 3.45 -13.93
CA HIS A 149 -9.84 3.36 -13.26
C HIS A 149 -9.84 4.19 -11.96
N LYS A 150 -10.93 4.95 -11.73
CA LYS A 150 -11.05 5.93 -10.63
C LYS A 150 -11.05 5.31 -9.21
N ARG A 151 -11.34 4.03 -9.09
CA ARG A 151 -11.44 3.31 -7.80
C ARG A 151 -10.31 2.30 -7.62
N CYS A 152 -9.13 2.63 -8.12
CA CYS A 152 -7.99 1.74 -8.05
C CYS A 152 -7.35 1.74 -6.66
N GLY A 153 -6.93 0.56 -6.19
CA GLY A 153 -6.19 0.41 -4.93
C GLY A 153 -4.83 1.13 -4.93
N THR A 154 -4.15 1.23 -6.09
CA THR A 154 -2.89 1.99 -6.20
C THR A 154 -3.12 3.49 -6.05
N SER A 155 -4.23 4.02 -6.60
CA SER A 155 -4.64 5.41 -6.35
C SER A 155 -4.94 5.65 -4.87
N PHE A 156 -5.53 4.67 -4.17
CA PHE A 156 -5.74 4.75 -2.74
C PHE A 156 -4.44 4.93 -1.97
N LEU A 157 -3.40 4.15 -2.28
CA LEU A 157 -2.08 4.28 -1.64
C LEU A 157 -1.47 5.67 -1.86
N LEU A 158 -1.58 6.21 -3.07
CA LEU A 158 -1.12 7.57 -3.37
C LEU A 158 -1.85 8.62 -2.53
N PHE A 159 -3.17 8.51 -2.39
CA PHE A 159 -3.96 9.39 -1.52
C PHE A 159 -3.57 9.27 -0.05
N VAL A 160 -3.33 8.04 0.44
CA VAL A 160 -2.84 7.81 1.81
C VAL A 160 -1.52 8.55 2.05
N VAL A 161 -0.56 8.45 1.12
CA VAL A 161 0.72 9.17 1.22
C VAL A 161 0.50 10.68 1.20
N PHE A 162 -0.30 11.18 0.26
CA PHE A 162 -0.56 12.61 0.12
C PHE A 162 -1.25 13.22 1.35
N ILE A 163 -2.29 12.56 1.86
CA ILE A 163 -3.01 13.00 3.07
C ILE A 163 -2.10 12.92 4.29
N SER A 164 -1.25 11.87 4.38
CA SER A 164 -0.29 11.76 5.48
C SER A 164 0.69 12.93 5.50
N ILE A 165 1.17 13.37 4.34
CA ILE A 165 2.07 14.54 4.22
C ILE A 165 1.37 15.79 4.75
N ILE A 166 0.13 16.04 4.32
CA ILE A 166 -0.64 17.20 4.76
C ILE A 166 -0.86 17.16 6.27
N LEU A 167 -1.34 16.04 6.82
CA LEU A 167 -1.61 15.93 8.25
C LEU A 167 -0.34 16.06 9.10
N PHE A 168 0.75 15.44 8.70
CA PHE A 168 2.01 15.50 9.45
C PHE A 168 2.71 16.86 9.33
N PHE A 169 2.39 17.65 8.32
CA PHE A 169 2.81 19.04 8.21
C PHE A 169 2.19 19.91 9.31
N PHE A 170 0.93 19.66 9.65
CA PHE A 170 0.22 20.42 10.70
C PHE A 170 0.50 19.86 12.12
N ILE A 171 0.74 18.56 12.26
CA ILE A 171 0.96 17.91 13.55
C ILE A 171 2.45 17.87 13.85
N ARG A 172 2.91 18.86 14.62
CA ARG A 172 4.31 18.96 15.05
C ARG A 172 4.47 18.40 16.46
N VAL A 173 5.33 17.40 16.58
CA VAL A 173 5.70 16.78 17.85
C VAL A 173 7.22 16.80 17.95
N GLU A 174 7.76 17.42 18.99
CA GLU A 174 9.21 17.61 19.15
C GLU A 174 9.92 16.29 19.48
N GLN A 175 9.33 15.48 20.35
CA GLN A 175 9.93 14.20 20.77
C GLN A 175 9.85 13.14 19.68
N PRO A 176 10.99 12.54 19.25
CA PRO A 176 11.01 11.56 18.12
C PRO A 176 10.11 10.35 18.34
N LEU A 177 10.17 9.77 19.55
CA LEU A 177 9.38 8.59 19.89
C LEU A 177 7.87 8.91 19.88
N LEU A 178 7.47 10.02 20.51
CA LEU A 178 6.09 10.46 20.55
C LEU A 178 5.58 10.79 19.14
N ARG A 179 6.41 11.39 18.28
CA ARG A 179 6.12 11.66 16.87
C ARG A 179 5.81 10.37 16.13
N LEU A 180 6.62 9.32 16.32
CA LEU A 180 6.38 8.00 15.69
C LEU A 180 5.05 7.39 16.17
N VAL A 181 4.80 7.40 17.48
CA VAL A 181 3.56 6.86 18.06
C VAL A 181 2.32 7.59 17.52
N VAL A 182 2.35 8.93 17.50
CA VAL A 182 1.24 9.74 16.95
C VAL A 182 1.01 9.43 15.48
N ARG A 183 2.06 9.30 14.67
CA ARG A 183 1.96 8.94 13.26
C ARG A 183 1.35 7.57 13.05
N LEU A 184 1.74 6.57 13.85
CA LEU A 184 1.16 5.23 13.80
C LEU A 184 -0.33 5.22 14.17
N LEU A 185 -0.71 5.95 15.21
CA LEU A 185 -2.11 6.09 15.62
C LEU A 185 -2.97 6.83 14.57
N LEU A 186 -2.37 7.69 13.77
CA LEU A 186 -3.06 8.40 12.69
C LEU A 186 -3.24 7.56 11.41
N VAL A 187 -2.49 6.47 11.22
CA VAL A 187 -2.61 5.62 10.02
C VAL A 187 -4.05 5.19 9.75
N PRO A 188 -4.82 4.64 10.70
CA PRO A 188 -6.21 4.26 10.45
C PRO A 188 -7.10 5.45 10.06
N VAL A 189 -6.85 6.63 10.65
CA VAL A 189 -7.59 7.86 10.35
C VAL A 189 -7.28 8.31 8.92
N ILE A 190 -6.01 8.35 8.55
CA ILE A 190 -5.53 8.70 7.20
C ILE A 190 -6.14 7.76 6.16
N ALA A 191 -6.08 6.46 6.42
CA ALA A 191 -6.68 5.45 5.55
C ALA A 191 -8.19 5.64 5.40
N GLY A 192 -8.90 5.90 6.52
CA GLY A 192 -10.33 6.18 6.50
C GLY A 192 -10.71 7.41 5.70
N VAL A 193 -9.95 8.50 5.83
CA VAL A 193 -10.16 9.75 5.06
C VAL A 193 -9.87 9.50 3.57
N SER A 194 -8.76 8.82 3.25
CA SER A 194 -8.38 8.46 1.88
C SER A 194 -9.45 7.60 1.21
N TYR A 195 -10.01 6.64 1.94
CA TYR A 195 -11.11 5.79 1.47
C TYR A 195 -12.36 6.62 1.11
N GLU A 196 -12.77 7.55 1.97
CA GLU A 196 -13.93 8.40 1.69
C GLU A 196 -13.69 9.33 0.51
N ILE A 197 -12.47 9.86 0.34
CA ILE A 197 -12.11 10.70 -0.82
C ILE A 197 -12.23 9.90 -2.13
N ILE A 198 -11.65 8.71 -2.19
CA ILE A 198 -11.76 7.86 -3.39
C ILE A 198 -13.20 7.47 -3.69
N ARG A 199 -13.97 7.17 -2.66
CA ARG A 199 -15.39 6.87 -2.81
C ARG A 199 -16.17 8.05 -3.38
N LEU A 200 -15.89 9.27 -2.92
CA LEU A 200 -16.49 10.50 -3.46
C LEU A 200 -16.03 10.76 -4.89
N ALA A 201 -14.73 10.58 -5.16
CA ALA A 201 -14.17 10.71 -6.49
C ALA A 201 -14.82 9.73 -7.49
N GLY A 202 -15.05 8.47 -7.06
CA GLY A 202 -15.74 7.47 -7.88
C GLY A 202 -17.20 7.80 -8.24
N ARG A 203 -17.84 8.69 -7.48
CA ARG A 203 -19.22 9.15 -7.72
C ARG A 203 -19.29 10.45 -8.51
N SER A 204 -18.21 11.21 -8.57
CA SER A 204 -18.15 12.52 -9.21
C SER A 204 -17.57 12.43 -10.63
N ASN A 205 -18.19 13.15 -11.56
CA ASN A 205 -17.67 13.36 -12.91
C ASN A 205 -16.97 14.73 -13.06
N ASN A 206 -16.56 15.33 -11.95
CA ASN A 206 -15.93 16.65 -11.95
C ASN A 206 -14.55 16.60 -12.62
N ILE A 207 -14.15 17.69 -13.28
CA ILE A 207 -12.90 17.78 -14.04
C ILE A 207 -11.66 17.49 -13.17
N PHE A 208 -11.68 17.88 -11.89
CA PHE A 208 -10.63 17.61 -10.91
C PHE A 208 -10.44 16.10 -10.64
N VAL A 209 -11.53 15.35 -10.63
CA VAL A 209 -11.50 13.87 -10.45
C VAL A 209 -11.03 13.15 -11.70
N ARG A 210 -11.09 13.81 -12.86
CA ARG A 210 -10.67 13.23 -14.14
C ARG A 210 -9.17 13.37 -14.39
N ILE A 211 -8.49 14.26 -13.65
CA ILE A 211 -7.04 14.51 -13.76
C ILE A 211 -6.25 13.62 -12.78
N ILE A 212 -6.87 13.21 -11.69
CA ILE A 212 -6.31 12.30 -10.68
C ILE A 212 -6.60 10.84 -11.05
#